data_e4506564d61c54e1131aee5371cad399
#
_entry.id   e4506564d61c54e1131aee5371cad399
#
_cell.length_a   1.000
_cell.length_b   1.000
_cell.length_c   1.000
_cell.angle_alpha   90.00
_cell.angle_beta   90.00
_cell.angle_gamma   90.00
#
_symmetry.space_group_name_H-M   'P 1'
#
loop_
_entity.id
_entity.type
_entity.pdbx_description
1 polymer ?
#
loop_
_entity_poly.entity_id
_entity_poly.type
_entity_poly.pdbx_seq_one_letter_code
_entity_poly.pdbx_strand_id
1 'polypeptide(L)'
;MINIDKLISEATKSKSPALPIYRLIKAEFLRWTKDNPSKKFDELTANKILKKMYDQRQESAKVYKSAGRNELTESELKEAEYIQPFLLKEPDDAEVENYTIQVIETVFENKITMKDMKKILSLVQEELPGASGKVVSTVVKSRI
;
A
#
# COMPACT_ATOMS: atom_id res chain seq x y z
N MET A 1 7.31 9.91 -5.98
CA MET A 1 7.79 8.81 -5.11
C MET A 1 8.54 9.37 -3.91
N ILE A 2 8.43 8.71 -2.77
CA ILE A 2 9.16 9.08 -1.55
C ILE A 2 10.67 9.14 -1.79
N ASN A 3 11.31 10.22 -1.37
CA ASN A 3 12.78 10.33 -1.36
C ASN A 3 13.29 10.08 0.06
N ILE A 4 13.57 8.83 0.39
CA ILE A 4 13.92 8.42 1.75
C ILE A 4 15.28 9.00 2.19
N ASP A 5 16.24 9.13 1.29
CA ASP A 5 17.54 9.69 1.63
C ASP A 5 17.44 11.16 2.02
N LYS A 6 16.60 11.93 1.33
CA LYS A 6 16.33 13.32 1.68
C LYS A 6 15.64 13.44 3.03
N LEU A 7 14.65 12.58 3.31
CA LEU A 7 13.97 12.56 4.60
C LEU A 7 14.92 12.25 5.75
N ILE A 8 15.82 11.28 5.56
CA ILE A 8 16.82 10.92 6.56
C ILE A 8 17.78 12.11 6.81
N SER A 9 18.24 12.75 5.74
CA SER A 9 19.13 13.90 5.84
C SER A 9 18.49 15.06 6.62
N GLU A 10 17.26 15.41 6.27
CA GLU A 10 16.51 16.47 6.95
C GLU A 10 16.21 16.11 8.41
N ALA A 11 15.80 14.88 8.68
CA ALA A 11 15.51 14.41 10.03
C ALA A 11 16.75 14.37 10.91
N THR A 12 17.90 14.05 10.33
CA THR A 12 19.20 14.09 11.04
C THR A 12 19.54 15.51 11.46
N LYS A 13 19.38 16.47 10.55
CA LYS A 13 19.67 17.89 10.81
C LYS A 13 18.74 18.48 11.87
N SER A 14 17.47 18.16 11.82
CA SER A 14 16.45 18.68 12.74
C SER A 14 16.32 17.87 14.02
N LYS A 15 17.03 16.76 14.14
CA LYS A 15 16.94 15.81 15.25
C LYS A 15 15.51 15.30 15.43
N SER A 16 14.83 14.99 14.32
CA SER A 16 13.46 14.53 14.31
C SER A 16 13.29 13.16 14.98
N PRO A 17 12.24 12.96 15.78
CA PRO A 17 11.93 11.63 16.34
C PRO A 17 11.50 10.62 15.27
N ALA A 18 11.22 11.04 14.04
CA ALA A 18 10.91 10.16 12.92
C ALA A 18 12.15 9.47 12.31
N LEU A 19 13.36 9.92 12.65
CA LEU A 19 14.59 9.38 12.06
C LEU A 19 14.71 7.85 12.14
N PRO A 20 14.44 7.20 13.28
CA PRO A 20 14.53 5.74 13.35
C PRO A 20 13.60 5.04 12.37
N ILE A 21 12.36 5.51 12.20
CA ILE A 21 11.44 4.90 11.26
C ILE A 21 11.86 5.13 9.81
N TYR A 22 12.41 6.29 9.48
CA TYR A 22 12.93 6.55 8.14
C TYR A 22 14.10 5.62 7.79
N ARG A 23 14.97 5.34 8.77
CA ARG A 23 16.06 4.37 8.58
C ARG A 23 15.54 2.96 8.35
N LEU A 24 14.47 2.56 9.04
CA LEU A 24 13.82 1.26 8.82
C LEU A 24 13.20 1.18 7.43
N ILE A 25 12.56 2.25 6.97
CA ILE A 25 11.99 2.31 5.61
C ILE A 25 13.11 2.10 4.58
N LYS A 26 14.22 2.80 4.73
CA LYS A 26 15.36 2.64 3.83
C LYS A 26 15.88 1.19 3.83
N ALA A 27 16.02 0.60 5.01
CA ALA A 27 16.47 -0.79 5.14
C ALA A 27 15.54 -1.76 4.43
N GLU A 28 14.23 -1.58 4.54
CA GLU A 28 13.25 -2.41 3.84
C GLU A 28 13.29 -2.22 2.31
N PHE A 29 13.48 -1.00 1.85
CA PHE A 29 13.66 -0.73 0.42
C PHE A 29 14.91 -1.40 -0.13
N LEU A 30 16.02 -1.33 0.59
CA LEU A 30 17.27 -1.97 0.19
C LEU A 30 17.15 -3.49 0.20
N ARG A 31 16.48 -4.05 1.20
CA ARG A 31 16.22 -5.49 1.28
C ARG A 31 15.43 -5.96 0.06
N TRP A 32 14.37 -5.25 -0.28
CA TRP A 32 13.56 -5.59 -1.45
C TRP A 32 14.38 -5.57 -2.73
N THR A 33 15.21 -4.53 -2.93
CA THR A 33 16.07 -4.39 -4.11
C THR A 33 17.07 -5.54 -4.19
N LYS A 34 17.66 -5.93 -3.07
CA LYS A 34 18.58 -7.06 -2.99
C LYS A 34 17.90 -8.39 -3.34
N ASP A 35 16.67 -8.58 -2.85
CA ASP A 35 15.91 -9.81 -3.08
C ASP A 35 15.30 -9.88 -4.47
N ASN A 36 15.21 -8.76 -5.18
CA ASN A 36 14.60 -8.65 -6.50
C ASN A 36 15.52 -7.93 -7.50
N PRO A 37 16.74 -8.45 -7.77
CA PRO A 37 17.74 -7.72 -8.55
C PRO A 37 17.36 -7.45 -10.00
N SER A 38 16.42 -8.23 -10.55
CA SER A 38 15.96 -8.09 -11.93
C SER A 38 14.70 -7.21 -12.06
N LYS A 39 14.14 -6.75 -10.94
CA LYS A 39 12.92 -5.95 -10.93
C LYS A 39 13.25 -4.49 -10.62
N LYS A 40 12.48 -3.59 -11.24
CA LYS A 40 12.60 -2.16 -10.99
C LYS A 40 11.87 -1.80 -9.70
N PHE A 41 12.55 -1.01 -8.85
CA PHE A 41 11.92 -0.42 -7.68
C PHE A 41 11.14 0.82 -8.11
N ASP A 42 9.81 0.73 -8.09
CA ASP A 42 8.92 1.80 -8.49
C ASP A 42 8.05 2.29 -7.34
N GLU A 43 7.22 3.29 -7.62
CA GLU A 43 6.32 3.88 -6.61
C GLU A 43 5.34 2.87 -6.03
N LEU A 44 4.81 1.96 -6.85
CA LEU A 44 3.89 0.92 -6.36
C LEU A 44 4.59 -0.05 -5.41
N THR A 45 5.83 -0.42 -5.73
CA THR A 45 6.65 -1.27 -4.85
C THR A 45 6.90 -0.58 -3.52
N ALA A 46 7.31 0.70 -3.57
CA ALA A 46 7.52 1.50 -2.37
C ALA A 46 6.24 1.56 -1.52
N ASN A 47 5.10 1.80 -2.15
CA ASN A 47 3.82 1.86 -1.45
C ASN A 47 3.44 0.53 -0.79
N LYS A 48 3.67 -0.60 -1.45
CA LYS A 48 3.41 -1.92 -0.87
C LYS A 48 4.24 -2.16 0.38
N ILE A 49 5.51 -1.77 0.35
CA ILE A 49 6.40 -1.90 1.51
C ILE A 49 5.93 -1.00 2.64
N LEU A 50 5.64 0.26 2.35
CA LEU A 50 5.15 1.23 3.33
C LEU A 50 3.82 0.80 3.95
N LYS A 51 2.90 0.29 3.14
CA LYS A 51 1.60 -0.20 3.60
C LYS A 51 1.76 -1.39 4.55
N LYS A 52 2.63 -2.32 4.21
CA LYS A 52 2.93 -3.47 5.07
C LYS A 52 3.52 -3.01 6.41
N MET A 53 4.46 -2.07 6.38
CA MET A 53 5.05 -1.51 7.61
C MET A 53 4.00 -0.80 8.46
N TYR A 54 3.13 -0.02 7.83
CA TYR A 54 2.02 0.65 8.50
C TYR A 54 1.07 -0.34 9.16
N ASP A 55 0.62 -1.35 8.42
CA ASP A 55 -0.30 -2.36 8.92
C ASP A 55 0.30 -3.17 10.08
N GLN A 56 1.60 -3.48 10.03
CA GLN A 56 2.30 -4.17 11.11
C GLN A 56 2.28 -3.34 12.40
N ARG A 57 2.47 -2.01 12.31
CA ARG A 57 2.42 -1.14 13.49
C ARG A 57 1.00 -1.05 14.05
N GLN A 58 -0.01 -0.97 13.19
CA GLN A 58 -1.41 -0.97 13.64
C GLN A 58 -1.76 -2.27 14.36
N GLU A 59 -1.33 -3.42 13.83
CA GLU A 59 -1.59 -4.72 14.43
C GLU A 59 -0.86 -4.87 15.76
N SER A 60 0.41 -4.49 15.82
CA SER A 60 1.18 -4.50 17.07
C SER A 60 0.55 -3.61 18.14
N ALA A 61 0.05 -2.43 17.74
CA ALA A 61 -0.64 -1.52 18.66
C ALA A 61 -1.88 -2.16 19.27
N LYS A 62 -2.66 -2.89 18.46
CA LYS A 62 -3.84 -3.63 18.96
C LYS A 62 -3.47 -4.68 19.99
N VAL A 63 -2.41 -5.43 19.72
CA VAL A 63 -1.92 -6.48 20.63
C VAL A 63 -1.45 -5.85 21.94
N TYR A 64 -0.66 -4.79 21.90
CA TYR A 64 -0.19 -4.12 23.11
C TYR A 64 -1.34 -3.50 23.91
N LYS A 65 -2.30 -2.92 23.23
CA LYS A 65 -3.49 -2.36 23.90
C LYS A 65 -4.27 -3.43 24.64
N SER A 66 -4.47 -4.59 24.02
CA SER A 66 -5.14 -5.74 24.65
C SER A 66 -4.39 -6.26 25.88
N ALA A 67 -3.06 -6.13 25.87
CA ALA A 67 -2.20 -6.53 26.99
C ALA A 67 -2.03 -5.43 28.07
N GLY A 68 -2.70 -4.28 27.91
CA GLY A 68 -2.59 -3.16 28.85
C GLY A 68 -1.27 -2.40 28.76
N ARG A 69 -0.53 -2.56 27.68
CA ARG A 69 0.78 -1.94 27.47
C ARG A 69 0.64 -0.61 26.73
N ASN A 70 0.16 0.41 27.41
CA ASN A 70 -0.20 1.69 26.80
C ASN A 70 0.99 2.42 26.15
N GLU A 71 2.16 2.41 26.80
CA GLU A 71 3.35 3.08 26.26
C GLU A 71 3.81 2.45 24.93
N LEU A 72 3.79 1.12 24.85
CA LEU A 72 4.15 0.39 23.62
C LEU A 72 3.10 0.61 22.53
N THR A 73 1.82 0.67 22.90
CA THR A 73 0.72 0.99 22.01
C THR A 73 0.93 2.36 21.37
N GLU A 74 1.22 3.38 22.16
CA GLU A 74 1.46 4.74 21.67
C GLU A 74 2.69 4.82 20.77
N SER A 75 3.75 4.10 21.11
CA SER A 75 4.96 4.05 20.31
C SER A 75 4.70 3.48 18.91
N GLU A 76 3.96 2.37 18.83
CA GLU A 76 3.59 1.76 17.56
C GLU A 76 2.70 2.67 16.70
N LEU A 77 1.72 3.31 17.32
CA LEU A 77 0.83 4.26 16.62
C LEU A 77 1.59 5.48 16.13
N LYS A 78 2.58 5.95 16.89
CA LYS A 78 3.44 7.08 16.48
C LYS A 78 4.28 6.73 15.27
N GLU A 79 4.86 5.53 15.24
CA GLU A 79 5.61 5.04 14.08
C GLU A 79 4.71 4.94 12.85
N ALA A 80 3.49 4.42 13.00
CA ALA A 80 2.51 4.36 11.92
C ALA A 80 2.17 5.76 11.40
N GLU A 81 2.03 6.73 12.29
CA GLU A 81 1.74 8.12 11.94
C GLU A 81 2.83 8.74 11.06
N TYR A 82 4.11 8.39 11.30
CA TYR A 82 5.22 8.86 10.47
C TYR A 82 5.23 8.24 9.07
N ILE A 83 4.68 7.05 8.91
CA ILE A 83 4.59 6.35 7.61
C ILE A 83 3.41 6.87 6.78
N GLN A 84 2.29 7.14 7.44
CA GLN A 84 1.01 7.46 6.80
C GLN A 84 1.07 8.52 5.70
N PRO A 85 1.78 9.66 5.86
CA PRO A 85 1.82 10.69 4.82
C PRO A 85 2.40 10.24 3.47
N PHE A 86 3.14 9.14 3.46
CA PHE A 86 3.81 8.64 2.26
C PHE A 86 3.04 7.52 1.57
N LEU A 87 1.92 7.08 2.15
CA LEU A 87 1.06 6.09 1.53
C LEU A 87 0.27 6.73 0.40
N LEU A 88 0.14 5.99 -0.70
CA LEU A 88 -0.76 6.40 -1.78
C LEU A 88 -2.19 6.33 -1.27
N LYS A 89 -3.00 7.29 -1.67
CA LYS A 89 -4.41 7.29 -1.32
C LYS A 89 -5.08 6.08 -1.98
N GLU A 90 -5.73 5.23 -1.19
CA GLU A 90 -6.52 4.12 -1.73
C GLU A 90 -7.79 4.68 -2.37
N PRO A 91 -8.16 4.19 -3.57
CA PRO A 91 -9.42 4.58 -4.19
C PRO A 91 -10.59 4.04 -3.37
N ASP A 92 -11.71 4.78 -3.32
CA ASP A 92 -12.89 4.29 -2.63
C ASP A 92 -13.59 3.20 -3.46
N ASP A 93 -14.53 2.47 -2.84
CA ASP A 93 -15.20 1.35 -3.48
C ASP A 93 -16.00 1.79 -4.72
N ALA A 94 -16.58 2.98 -4.68
CA ALA A 94 -17.33 3.52 -5.83
C ALA A 94 -16.42 3.79 -7.03
N GLU A 95 -15.23 4.36 -6.80
CA GLU A 95 -14.25 4.57 -7.87
C GLU A 95 -13.81 3.24 -8.49
N VAL A 96 -13.52 2.25 -7.64
CA VAL A 96 -13.09 0.91 -8.10
C VAL A 96 -14.21 0.24 -8.90
N GLU A 97 -15.43 0.29 -8.40
CA GLU A 97 -16.59 -0.28 -9.08
C GLU A 97 -16.81 0.35 -10.45
N ASN A 98 -16.85 1.69 -10.51
CA ASN A 98 -17.07 2.43 -11.76
C ASN A 98 -15.97 2.17 -12.78
N TYR A 99 -14.72 2.17 -12.36
CA TYR A 99 -13.60 1.89 -13.26
C TYR A 99 -13.60 0.45 -13.75
N THR A 100 -13.93 -0.50 -12.89
CA THR A 100 -14.05 -1.91 -13.26
C THR A 100 -15.12 -2.11 -14.34
N ILE A 101 -16.27 -1.46 -14.17
CA ILE A 101 -17.35 -1.49 -15.17
C ILE A 101 -16.86 -0.90 -16.49
N GLN A 102 -16.17 0.23 -16.44
CA GLN A 102 -15.60 0.86 -17.63
C GLN A 102 -14.63 -0.07 -18.37
N VAL A 103 -13.75 -0.76 -17.66
CA VAL A 103 -12.81 -1.72 -18.24
C VAL A 103 -13.57 -2.86 -18.93
N ILE A 104 -14.58 -3.41 -18.26
CA ILE A 104 -15.40 -4.48 -18.82
C ILE A 104 -16.10 -4.02 -20.11
N GLU A 105 -16.67 -2.84 -20.12
CA GLU A 105 -17.38 -2.30 -21.27
C GLU A 105 -16.45 -1.95 -22.44
N THR A 106 -15.31 -1.33 -22.17
CA THR A 106 -14.43 -0.81 -23.21
C THR A 106 -13.41 -1.82 -23.72
N VAL A 107 -12.75 -2.54 -22.82
CA VAL A 107 -11.69 -3.48 -23.20
C VAL A 107 -12.25 -4.84 -23.60
N PHE A 108 -13.28 -5.30 -22.93
CA PHE A 108 -13.86 -6.64 -23.13
C PHE A 108 -15.20 -6.61 -23.85
N GLU A 109 -15.72 -5.43 -24.21
CA GLU A 109 -16.99 -5.27 -24.91
C GLU A 109 -18.16 -6.00 -24.23
N ASN A 110 -18.15 -6.01 -22.90
CA ASN A 110 -19.11 -6.74 -22.05
C ASN A 110 -19.09 -8.27 -22.20
N LYS A 111 -18.06 -8.83 -22.83
CA LYS A 111 -17.89 -10.25 -23.03
C LYS A 111 -16.79 -10.80 -22.13
N ILE A 112 -17.14 -11.15 -20.90
CA ILE A 112 -16.20 -11.67 -19.92
C ILE A 112 -16.62 -13.02 -19.37
N THR A 113 -15.61 -13.76 -18.89
CA THR A 113 -15.78 -15.02 -18.16
C THR A 113 -14.93 -14.96 -16.90
N MET A 114 -15.05 -15.97 -16.05
CA MET A 114 -14.21 -16.07 -14.84
C MET A 114 -12.71 -16.08 -15.16
N LYS A 115 -12.32 -16.51 -16.35
CA LYS A 115 -10.94 -16.53 -16.78
C LYS A 115 -10.34 -15.12 -16.93
N ASP A 116 -11.18 -14.14 -17.15
CA ASP A 116 -10.76 -12.75 -17.34
C ASP A 116 -10.56 -11.99 -16.02
N MET A 117 -10.99 -12.58 -14.90
CA MET A 117 -10.93 -11.95 -13.57
C MET A 117 -9.55 -11.38 -13.24
N LYS A 118 -8.51 -12.18 -13.41
CA LYS A 118 -7.14 -11.80 -13.07
C LYS A 118 -6.65 -10.65 -13.95
N LYS A 119 -6.98 -10.68 -15.23
CA LYS A 119 -6.60 -9.64 -16.17
C LYS A 119 -7.32 -8.33 -15.88
N ILE A 120 -8.61 -8.40 -15.56
CA ILE A 120 -9.41 -7.23 -15.17
C ILE A 120 -8.83 -6.62 -13.90
N LEU A 121 -8.54 -7.44 -12.89
CA LEU A 121 -7.94 -6.98 -11.64
C LEU A 121 -6.61 -6.26 -11.88
N SER A 122 -5.75 -6.82 -12.73
CA SER A 122 -4.47 -6.20 -13.07
C SER A 122 -4.65 -4.83 -13.74
N LEU A 123 -5.58 -4.73 -14.69
CA LEU A 123 -5.87 -3.47 -15.38
C LEU A 123 -6.41 -2.40 -14.42
N VAL A 124 -7.29 -2.79 -13.52
CA VAL A 124 -7.86 -1.87 -12.54
C VAL A 124 -6.79 -1.39 -11.55
N GLN A 125 -5.96 -2.29 -11.04
CA GLN A 125 -4.91 -1.94 -10.09
C GLN A 125 -3.79 -1.11 -10.72
N GLU A 126 -3.59 -1.21 -12.01
CA GLU A 126 -2.63 -0.40 -12.76
C GLU A 126 -3.06 1.08 -12.76
N GLU A 127 -4.34 1.35 -13.00
CA GLU A 127 -4.90 2.71 -13.01
C GLU A 127 -5.24 3.21 -11.59
N LEU A 128 -5.75 2.34 -10.74
CA LEU A 128 -6.14 2.64 -9.36
C LEU A 128 -5.33 1.80 -8.38
N PRO A 129 -4.08 2.20 -8.07
CA PRO A 129 -3.25 1.46 -7.12
C PRO A 129 -3.93 1.31 -5.76
N GLY A 130 -3.91 0.11 -5.22
CA GLY A 130 -4.58 -0.20 -3.96
C GLY A 130 -6.06 -0.55 -4.10
N ALA A 131 -6.57 -0.66 -5.33
CA ALA A 131 -7.95 -1.06 -5.57
C ALA A 131 -8.26 -2.41 -4.93
N SER A 132 -9.40 -2.51 -4.24
CA SER A 132 -9.84 -3.73 -3.57
C SER A 132 -10.14 -4.85 -4.57
N GLY A 133 -9.43 -5.97 -4.43
CA GLY A 133 -9.71 -7.16 -5.23
C GLY A 133 -11.11 -7.72 -5.01
N LYS A 134 -11.64 -7.53 -3.80
CA LYS A 134 -13.00 -7.96 -3.47
C LYS A 134 -14.05 -7.17 -4.25
N VAL A 135 -13.90 -5.85 -4.37
CA VAL A 135 -14.82 -5.00 -5.13
C VAL A 135 -14.76 -5.36 -6.61
N VAL A 136 -13.56 -5.49 -7.18
CA VAL A 136 -13.38 -5.92 -8.57
C VAL A 136 -14.04 -7.28 -8.82
N SER A 137 -13.78 -8.25 -7.95
CA SER A 137 -14.36 -9.59 -8.03
C SER A 137 -15.89 -9.56 -8.01
N THR A 138 -16.48 -8.78 -7.13
CA THR A 138 -17.94 -8.65 -7.02
C THR A 138 -18.54 -8.10 -8.31
N VAL A 139 -17.93 -7.06 -8.89
CA VAL A 139 -18.38 -6.47 -10.16
C VAL A 139 -18.28 -7.47 -11.30
N VAL A 140 -17.14 -8.15 -11.42
CA VAL A 140 -16.93 -9.15 -12.48
C VAL A 140 -17.97 -10.26 -12.39
N LYS A 141 -18.19 -10.81 -11.19
CA LYS A 141 -19.18 -11.89 -10.99
C LYS A 141 -20.60 -11.44 -11.31
N SER A 142 -20.94 -10.18 -11.12
CA SER A 142 -22.26 -9.65 -11.45
C SER A 142 -22.51 -9.51 -12.95
N ARG A 143 -21.44 -9.57 -13.76
CA ARG A 143 -21.51 -9.33 -15.22
C ARG A 143 -21.17 -10.54 -16.09
N ILE A 144 -20.97 -11.67 -15.48
CA ILE A 144 -20.70 -12.95 -16.20
C ILE A 144 -22.00 -13.55 -16.72
#